data_696a986f1327abf2497af4474b283de5
#
_entry.id   696a986f1327abf2497af4474b283de5
#
_cell.length_a   1.000
_cell.length_b   1.000
_cell.length_c   1.000
_cell.angle_alpha   90.00
_cell.angle_beta   90.00
_cell.angle_gamma   90.00
#
_symmetry.space_group_name_H-M   'P 1'
#
loop_
_entity.id
_entity.type
_entity.pdbx_description
1 polymer ?
#
loop_
_entity_poly.entity_id
_entity_poly.type
_entity_poly.pdbx_seq_one_letter_code
_entity_poly.pdbx_strand_id
1 'polypeptide(L)'
;MKLTPQQLKDFDELGYIFLPDCFPKEEVEALRQASAEIFSQQREEIWREKSGAPRTAFACHTYNEACRLAASDARLIDPLEQLFGEQMYIHQFKINAKAAFTGDVWQWHQDFPTWHKDDGMPEARAMNIAVFLDDVMPINGPLMLVPRSHKTGALPSSHDTQTTAYPLWTLDNDTVAQLVEQNGIVAPTGRAGGVLMFHANLVHGSAGNITPYPRKIVYLTLSAVSNAITKPTRPEFIAHRDFTPVERAPAGALAELGQHATA
;
A
#
# COMPACT_ATOMS: atom_id res chain seq x y z
N MET A 1 12.93 12.79 3.10
CA MET A 1 12.13 13.97 2.64
C MET A 1 11.16 14.35 3.76
N LYS A 2 11.05 15.64 4.14
CA LYS A 2 10.06 16.06 5.15
C LYS A 2 8.81 16.63 4.48
N LEU A 3 7.66 16.40 5.10
CA LEU A 3 6.39 17.02 4.71
C LEU A 3 6.37 18.50 5.08
N THR A 4 5.74 19.30 4.23
CA THR A 4 5.48 20.72 4.53
C THR A 4 4.40 20.86 5.60
N PRO A 5 4.31 22.02 6.30
CA PRO A 5 3.23 22.27 7.26
C PRO A 5 1.82 22.10 6.65
N GLN A 6 1.65 22.45 5.38
CA GLN A 6 0.37 22.25 4.69
C GLN A 6 0.06 20.77 4.48
N GLN A 7 1.04 19.95 4.05
CA GLN A 7 0.86 18.51 3.89
C GLN A 7 0.54 17.80 5.21
N LEU A 8 1.17 18.21 6.31
CA LEU A 8 0.84 17.70 7.66
C LEU A 8 -0.61 18.02 8.03
N LYS A 9 -1.06 19.26 7.77
CA LYS A 9 -2.45 19.67 8.00
C LYS A 9 -3.42 18.90 7.11
N ASP A 10 -3.10 18.73 5.83
CA ASP A 10 -3.93 17.99 4.87
C ASP A 10 -4.06 16.52 5.29
N PHE A 11 -2.97 15.91 5.75
CA PHE A 11 -3.01 14.55 6.28
C PHE A 11 -3.89 14.42 7.52
N ASP A 12 -3.73 15.32 8.50
CA ASP A 12 -4.57 15.33 9.69
C ASP A 12 -6.06 15.52 9.34
N GLU A 13 -6.36 16.37 8.37
CA GLU A 13 -7.74 16.64 7.96
C GLU A 13 -8.32 15.53 7.08
N LEU A 14 -7.60 15.12 6.03
CA LEU A 14 -8.12 14.25 4.97
C LEU A 14 -7.79 12.77 5.17
N GLY A 15 -6.72 12.45 5.91
CA GLY A 15 -6.22 11.10 6.14
C GLY A 15 -5.32 10.56 5.03
N TYR A 16 -4.94 11.39 4.05
CA TYR A 16 -4.03 10.99 2.97
C TYR A 16 -3.24 12.18 2.42
N ILE A 17 -2.12 11.86 1.74
CA ILE A 17 -1.30 12.80 0.98
C ILE A 17 -0.95 12.14 -0.35
N PHE A 18 -1.02 12.88 -1.44
CA PHE A 18 -0.51 12.46 -2.74
C PHE A 18 0.71 13.29 -3.13
N LEU A 19 1.81 12.62 -3.47
CA LEU A 19 3.08 13.20 -3.90
C LEU A 19 3.30 12.81 -5.37
N PRO A 20 3.01 13.67 -6.33
CA PRO A 20 3.29 13.40 -7.73
C PRO A 20 4.80 13.36 -7.96
N ASP A 21 5.25 12.57 -8.93
CA ASP A 21 6.64 12.54 -9.44
C ASP A 21 7.71 12.32 -8.33
N CYS A 22 7.40 11.52 -7.31
CA CYS A 22 8.29 11.24 -6.18
C CYS A 22 9.47 10.34 -6.57
N PHE A 23 9.24 9.37 -7.45
CA PHE A 23 10.26 8.46 -7.98
C PHE A 23 10.52 8.76 -9.45
N PRO A 24 11.79 8.98 -9.87
CA PRO A 24 12.14 9.18 -11.27
C PRO A 24 11.95 7.88 -12.07
N LYS A 25 11.92 8.02 -13.40
CA LYS A 25 11.61 6.94 -14.33
C LYS A 25 12.53 5.73 -14.18
N GLU A 26 13.80 5.95 -13.94
CA GLU A 26 14.83 4.92 -13.81
C GLU A 26 14.56 4.02 -12.60
N GLU A 27 14.18 4.60 -11.48
CA GLU A 27 13.82 3.87 -10.26
C GLU A 27 12.50 3.09 -10.42
N VAL A 28 11.52 3.70 -11.07
CA VAL A 28 10.25 3.02 -11.41
C VAL A 28 10.50 1.83 -12.32
N GLU A 29 11.40 1.96 -13.30
CA GLU A 29 11.71 0.86 -14.22
C GLU A 29 12.41 -0.31 -13.51
N ALA A 30 13.33 -0.03 -12.57
CA ALA A 30 13.93 -1.06 -11.73
C ALA A 30 12.85 -1.85 -10.94
N LEU A 31 11.87 -1.16 -10.37
CA LEU A 31 10.77 -1.80 -9.64
C LEU A 31 9.79 -2.55 -10.57
N ARG A 32 9.59 -2.08 -11.80
CA ARG A 32 8.77 -2.79 -12.80
C ARG A 32 9.41 -4.11 -13.21
N GLN A 33 10.72 -4.11 -13.48
CA GLN A 33 11.47 -5.31 -13.82
C GLN A 33 11.44 -6.30 -12.66
N ALA A 34 11.75 -5.84 -11.44
CA ALA A 34 11.63 -6.65 -10.23
C ALA A 34 10.23 -7.26 -10.08
N SER A 35 9.18 -6.47 -10.31
CA SER A 35 7.79 -6.93 -10.27
C SER A 35 7.52 -8.04 -11.30
N ALA A 36 8.03 -7.91 -12.53
CA ALA A 36 7.87 -8.92 -13.58
C ALA A 36 8.56 -10.23 -13.21
N GLU A 37 9.80 -10.16 -12.74
CA GLU A 37 10.57 -11.31 -12.26
C GLU A 37 9.89 -12.00 -11.09
N ILE A 38 9.41 -11.25 -10.09
CA ILE A 38 8.72 -11.77 -8.91
C ILE A 38 7.47 -12.55 -9.35
N PHE A 39 6.58 -11.94 -10.14
CA PHE A 39 5.34 -12.60 -10.56
C PHE A 39 5.55 -13.79 -11.51
N SER A 40 6.73 -13.98 -12.10
CA SER A 40 7.09 -15.18 -12.86
C SER A 40 7.42 -16.40 -11.98
N GLN A 41 7.68 -16.18 -10.69
CA GLN A 41 8.09 -17.23 -9.75
C GLN A 41 6.88 -18.00 -9.21
N GLN A 42 7.15 -19.22 -8.73
CA GLN A 42 6.20 -20.05 -7.98
C GLN A 42 6.60 -20.00 -6.50
N ARG A 43 5.91 -19.18 -5.71
CA ARG A 43 6.17 -18.97 -4.28
C ARG A 43 4.86 -18.88 -3.53
N GLU A 44 4.83 -19.26 -2.26
CA GLU A 44 3.65 -19.14 -1.39
C GLU A 44 3.25 -17.68 -1.12
N GLU A 45 4.21 -16.76 -1.19
CA GLU A 45 3.99 -15.32 -1.04
C GLU A 45 3.28 -14.68 -2.25
N ILE A 46 3.14 -15.41 -3.36
CA ILE A 46 2.53 -14.89 -4.59
C ILE A 46 1.13 -15.46 -4.77
N TRP A 47 0.15 -14.59 -4.54
CA TRP A 47 -1.27 -14.92 -4.70
C TRP A 47 -1.79 -14.48 -6.06
N ARG A 48 -2.69 -15.27 -6.60
CA ARG A 48 -3.27 -15.05 -7.93
C ARG A 48 -4.79 -14.90 -7.84
N GLU A 49 -5.35 -14.22 -8.83
CA GLU A 49 -6.79 -14.14 -9.06
C GLU A 49 -7.37 -15.51 -9.39
N LYS A 50 -8.69 -15.66 -9.32
CA LYS A 50 -9.40 -16.86 -9.79
C LYS A 50 -9.13 -17.16 -11.27
N SER A 51 -8.79 -16.13 -12.06
CA SER A 51 -8.36 -16.23 -13.46
C SER A 51 -6.93 -16.76 -13.65
N GLY A 52 -6.13 -16.89 -12.58
CA GLY A 52 -4.70 -17.18 -12.62
C GLY A 52 -3.81 -15.96 -12.82
N ALA A 53 -4.37 -14.78 -13.08
CA ALA A 53 -3.59 -13.55 -13.19
C ALA A 53 -2.91 -13.16 -11.86
N PRO A 54 -1.76 -12.48 -11.88
CA PRO A 54 -1.14 -11.96 -10.66
C PRO A 54 -2.09 -11.05 -9.88
N ARG A 55 -2.19 -11.25 -8.55
CA ARG A 55 -2.93 -10.36 -7.66
C ARG A 55 -2.01 -9.64 -6.69
N THR A 56 -1.29 -10.39 -5.87
CA THR A 56 -0.44 -9.82 -4.82
C THR A 56 0.82 -10.67 -4.64
N ALA A 57 1.98 -10.03 -4.54
CA ALA A 57 3.22 -10.65 -4.09
C ALA A 57 3.63 -9.99 -2.77
N PHE A 58 3.77 -10.79 -1.71
CA PHE A 58 4.13 -10.32 -0.38
C PHE A 58 5.63 -10.43 -0.11
N ALA A 59 6.09 -9.71 0.90
CA ALA A 59 7.45 -9.75 1.44
C ALA A 59 8.57 -9.56 0.42
N CYS A 60 8.27 -8.93 -0.74
CA CYS A 60 9.22 -8.80 -1.84
C CYS A 60 10.56 -8.16 -1.43
N HIS A 61 10.56 -7.30 -0.43
CA HIS A 61 11.76 -6.66 0.11
C HIS A 61 12.73 -7.63 0.80
N THR A 62 12.30 -8.84 1.15
CA THR A 62 13.16 -9.83 1.82
C THR A 62 13.94 -10.70 0.81
N TYR A 63 13.51 -10.74 -0.46
CA TYR A 63 14.11 -11.60 -1.47
C TYR A 63 14.36 -10.92 -2.83
N ASN A 64 14.13 -9.60 -2.93
CA ASN A 64 14.43 -8.82 -4.13
C ASN A 64 15.06 -7.49 -3.75
N GLU A 65 16.18 -7.16 -4.38
CA GLU A 65 17.02 -6.01 -4.05
C GLU A 65 16.33 -4.67 -4.34
N ALA A 66 15.65 -4.52 -5.48
CA ALA A 66 14.94 -3.28 -5.80
C ALA A 66 13.81 -3.01 -4.78
N CYS A 67 13.09 -4.05 -4.37
CA CYS A 67 12.06 -3.95 -3.34
C CYS A 67 12.65 -3.61 -1.97
N ARG A 68 13.82 -4.16 -1.62
CA ARG A 68 14.53 -3.85 -0.38
C ARG A 68 14.96 -2.39 -0.33
N LEU A 69 15.54 -1.88 -1.43
CA LEU A 69 15.94 -0.48 -1.54
C LEU A 69 14.73 0.46 -1.46
N ALA A 70 13.63 0.12 -2.13
CA ALA A 70 12.40 0.91 -2.05
C ALA A 70 11.80 0.92 -0.63
N ALA A 71 11.80 -0.22 0.07
CA ALA A 71 11.31 -0.31 1.45
C ALA A 71 12.14 0.53 2.44
N SER A 72 13.40 0.80 2.10
CA SER A 72 14.37 1.55 2.90
C SER A 72 14.58 2.98 2.40
N ASP A 73 13.74 3.47 1.49
CA ASP A 73 13.90 4.80 0.91
C ASP A 73 13.49 5.92 1.89
N ALA A 74 14.38 6.87 2.10
CA ALA A 74 14.14 8.01 3.00
C ALA A 74 12.92 8.86 2.59
N ARG A 75 12.54 8.88 1.31
CA ARG A 75 11.33 9.59 0.83
C ARG A 75 10.04 8.97 1.37
N LEU A 76 10.06 7.68 1.74
CA LEU A 76 8.93 6.95 2.29
C LEU A 76 8.97 6.91 3.83
N ILE A 77 10.16 6.85 4.45
CA ILE A 77 10.32 6.70 5.90
C ILE A 77 10.19 8.04 6.63
N ASP A 78 10.93 9.09 6.19
CA ASP A 78 11.00 10.38 6.88
C ASP A 78 9.64 11.05 7.11
N PRO A 79 8.68 11.03 6.14
CA PRO A 79 7.34 11.57 6.36
C PRO A 79 6.60 10.91 7.53
N LEU A 80 6.77 9.60 7.69
CA LEU A 80 6.07 8.85 8.74
C LEU A 80 6.70 9.10 10.11
N GLU A 81 8.03 9.12 10.19
CA GLU A 81 8.71 9.49 11.44
C GLU A 81 8.36 10.93 11.86
N GLN A 82 8.18 11.83 10.89
CA GLN A 82 7.70 13.18 11.17
C GLN A 82 6.27 13.21 11.71
N LEU A 83 5.37 12.39 11.16
CA LEU A 83 3.96 12.33 11.56
C LEU A 83 3.77 11.63 12.92
N PHE A 84 4.48 10.53 13.16
CA PHE A 84 4.32 9.73 14.37
C PHE A 84 5.30 10.09 15.50
N GLY A 85 6.35 10.88 15.21
CA GLY A 85 7.34 11.33 16.19
C GLY A 85 8.28 10.23 16.69
N GLU A 86 8.37 9.10 16.01
CA GLU A 86 9.23 7.96 16.38
C GLU A 86 9.69 7.15 15.15
N GLN A 87 10.60 6.22 15.37
CA GLN A 87 11.08 5.31 14.34
C GLN A 87 10.00 4.31 13.92
N MET A 88 10.10 3.85 12.67
CA MET A 88 9.14 2.96 12.03
C MET A 88 9.75 1.60 11.74
N TYR A 89 8.93 0.54 11.81
CA TYR A 89 9.26 -0.80 11.31
C TYR A 89 8.35 -1.20 10.13
N ILE A 90 8.77 -2.16 9.32
CA ILE A 90 7.96 -2.67 8.21
C ILE A 90 6.94 -3.67 8.76
N HIS A 91 5.67 -3.29 8.80
CA HIS A 91 4.59 -4.22 9.13
C HIS A 91 4.23 -5.11 7.95
N GLN A 92 4.17 -4.54 6.73
CA GLN A 92 3.86 -5.28 5.50
C GLN A 92 4.54 -4.66 4.29
N PHE A 93 5.01 -5.49 3.36
CA PHE A 93 5.42 -5.09 2.03
C PHE A 93 4.75 -5.98 0.99
N LYS A 94 4.12 -5.39 -0.02
CA LYS A 94 3.48 -6.13 -1.10
C LYS A 94 3.47 -5.37 -2.42
N ILE A 95 3.42 -6.10 -3.53
CA ILE A 95 3.10 -5.55 -4.86
C ILE A 95 1.71 -6.03 -5.22
N ASN A 96 0.76 -5.12 -5.38
CA ASN A 96 -0.58 -5.43 -5.88
C ASN A 96 -0.65 -5.16 -7.37
N ALA A 97 -1.12 -6.15 -8.12
CA ALA A 97 -1.32 -6.06 -9.55
C ALA A 97 -2.81 -6.11 -9.90
N LYS A 98 -3.25 -5.19 -10.74
CA LYS A 98 -4.50 -5.29 -11.48
C LYS A 98 -4.14 -5.54 -12.94
N ALA A 99 -4.23 -6.80 -13.37
CA ALA A 99 -3.97 -7.18 -14.74
C ALA A 99 -4.95 -6.50 -15.70
N ALA A 100 -4.51 -6.28 -16.94
CA ALA A 100 -5.41 -5.82 -18.01
C ALA A 100 -6.58 -6.79 -18.17
N PHE A 101 -7.79 -6.26 -18.32
CA PHE A 101 -9.07 -6.95 -18.55
C PHE A 101 -9.58 -7.85 -17.41
N THR A 102 -8.73 -8.26 -16.47
CA THR A 102 -9.05 -9.29 -15.45
C THR A 102 -8.72 -8.90 -14.02
N GLY A 103 -8.21 -7.69 -13.79
CA GLY A 103 -7.87 -7.22 -12.44
C GLY A 103 -9.13 -7.12 -11.56
N ASP A 104 -9.15 -7.87 -10.45
CA ASP A 104 -10.31 -8.00 -9.59
C ASP A 104 -10.48 -6.80 -8.64
N VAL A 105 -11.66 -6.69 -8.03
CA VAL A 105 -12.03 -5.64 -7.07
C VAL A 105 -11.22 -5.76 -5.77
N TRP A 106 -11.00 -4.62 -5.12
CA TRP A 106 -10.72 -4.53 -3.69
C TRP A 106 -11.91 -3.83 -3.05
N GLN A 107 -12.69 -4.57 -2.25
CA GLN A 107 -13.90 -4.08 -1.61
C GLN A 107 -13.58 -2.98 -0.61
N TRP A 108 -14.59 -2.20 -0.23
CA TRP A 108 -14.45 -1.14 0.77
C TRP A 108 -14.04 -1.70 2.13
N HIS A 109 -12.95 -1.18 2.68
CA HIS A 109 -12.38 -1.63 3.95
C HIS A 109 -11.54 -0.53 4.61
N GLN A 110 -11.16 -0.82 5.84
CA GLN A 110 -10.07 -0.17 6.57
C GLN A 110 -9.01 -1.25 6.83
N ASP A 111 -7.73 -0.90 6.78
CA ASP A 111 -6.67 -1.88 7.04
C ASP A 111 -6.46 -2.15 8.53
N PHE A 112 -6.53 -1.11 9.38
CA PHE A 112 -6.26 -1.25 10.80
C PHE A 112 -7.16 -2.29 11.50
N PRO A 113 -8.48 -2.41 11.25
CA PRO A 113 -9.28 -3.46 11.84
C PRO A 113 -8.78 -4.88 11.57
N THR A 114 -8.22 -5.14 10.37
CA THR A 114 -7.55 -6.40 10.05
C THR A 114 -6.29 -6.58 10.88
N TRP A 115 -5.41 -5.58 10.89
CA TRP A 115 -4.15 -5.67 11.63
C TRP A 115 -4.37 -5.78 13.15
N HIS A 116 -5.40 -5.12 13.67
CA HIS A 116 -5.78 -5.21 15.08
C HIS A 116 -6.33 -6.61 15.42
N LYS A 117 -7.28 -7.12 14.63
CA LYS A 117 -7.94 -8.41 14.90
C LYS A 117 -7.04 -9.60 14.66
N ASP A 118 -6.32 -9.59 13.53
CA ASP A 118 -5.58 -10.75 13.04
C ASP A 118 -4.12 -10.75 13.47
N ASP A 119 -3.51 -9.58 13.74
CA ASP A 119 -2.10 -9.48 14.10
C ASP A 119 -1.88 -8.93 15.52
N GLY A 120 -2.92 -8.41 16.17
CA GLY A 120 -2.81 -7.81 17.49
C GLY A 120 -2.07 -6.46 17.48
N MET A 121 -2.23 -5.65 16.40
CA MET A 121 -1.73 -4.27 16.35
C MET A 121 -2.47 -3.43 17.38
N PRO A 122 -1.78 -2.77 18.35
CA PRO A 122 -2.44 -2.08 19.45
C PRO A 122 -3.25 -0.86 19.02
N GLU A 123 -2.67 0.00 18.18
CA GLU A 123 -3.23 1.30 17.79
C GLU A 123 -3.12 1.51 16.26
N ALA A 124 -3.92 2.45 15.72
CA ALA A 124 -3.87 2.81 14.30
C ALA A 124 -2.65 3.70 13.95
N ARG A 125 -1.52 3.49 14.61
CA ARG A 125 -0.26 4.22 14.39
C ARG A 125 0.58 3.58 13.28
N ALA A 126 -0.07 3.37 12.14
CA ALA A 126 0.51 2.80 10.94
C ALA A 126 -0.03 3.52 9.70
N MET A 127 0.72 3.47 8.62
CA MET A 127 0.36 4.10 7.36
C MET A 127 0.69 3.21 6.18
N ASN A 128 -0.19 3.20 5.19
CA ASN A 128 0.10 2.65 3.88
C ASN A 128 0.74 3.70 2.98
N ILE A 129 1.75 3.26 2.26
CA ILE A 129 2.45 4.01 1.24
C ILE A 129 2.30 3.23 -0.07
N ALA A 130 1.67 3.84 -1.07
CA ALA A 130 1.40 3.25 -2.37
C ALA A 130 2.27 3.93 -3.43
N VAL A 131 3.31 3.24 -3.92
CA VAL A 131 4.18 3.73 -5.00
C VAL A 131 3.65 3.21 -6.32
N PHE A 132 3.29 4.11 -7.24
CA PHE A 132 2.73 3.78 -8.53
C PHE A 132 3.81 3.25 -9.48
N LEU A 133 3.72 1.99 -9.87
CA LEU A 133 4.61 1.42 -10.89
C LEU A 133 4.08 1.63 -12.31
N ASP A 134 2.78 1.76 -12.49
CA ASP A 134 2.13 2.09 -13.75
C ASP A 134 1.35 3.39 -13.59
N ASP A 135 0.98 4.04 -14.68
CA ASP A 135 0.09 5.19 -14.63
C ASP A 135 -1.26 4.78 -14.03
N VAL A 136 -1.65 5.46 -12.97
CA VAL A 136 -2.96 5.27 -12.33
C VAL A 136 -3.93 6.25 -12.95
N MET A 137 -4.90 5.71 -13.69
CA MET A 137 -5.91 6.46 -14.44
C MET A 137 -7.30 6.28 -13.83
N PRO A 138 -8.26 7.15 -14.11
CA PRO A 138 -9.64 7.01 -13.61
C PRO A 138 -10.31 5.68 -14.02
N ILE A 139 -9.81 5.02 -15.06
CA ILE A 139 -10.43 3.86 -15.72
C ILE A 139 -9.76 2.51 -15.42
N ASN A 140 -8.53 2.47 -14.86
CA ASN A 140 -7.81 1.21 -14.63
C ASN A 140 -7.85 0.74 -13.17
N GLY A 141 -8.93 1.09 -12.46
CA GLY A 141 -9.17 0.68 -11.08
C GLY A 141 -8.30 1.45 -10.07
N PRO A 142 -8.30 2.79 -10.05
CA PRO A 142 -7.59 3.57 -9.04
C PRO A 142 -8.06 3.24 -7.65
N LEU A 143 -7.22 3.52 -6.65
CA LEU A 143 -7.64 3.48 -5.26
C LEU A 143 -8.63 4.62 -5.02
N MET A 144 -9.81 4.29 -4.51
CA MET A 144 -10.82 5.25 -4.08
C MET A 144 -10.74 5.40 -2.57
N LEU A 145 -10.79 6.64 -2.10
CA LEU A 145 -10.67 7.00 -0.68
C LEU A 145 -11.91 7.79 -0.26
N VAL A 146 -12.35 7.58 0.96
CA VAL A 146 -13.33 8.46 1.62
C VAL A 146 -12.56 9.40 2.56
N PRO A 147 -12.33 10.67 2.17
CA PRO A 147 -11.61 11.63 3.02
C PRO A 147 -12.22 11.74 4.41
N ARG A 148 -11.41 12.04 5.43
CA ARG A 148 -11.85 12.21 6.83
C ARG A 148 -12.36 10.95 7.53
N SER A 149 -12.60 9.85 6.82
CA SER A 149 -13.13 8.61 7.41
C SER A 149 -12.19 7.97 8.45
N HIS A 150 -10.89 8.29 8.43
CA HIS A 150 -9.95 7.85 9.45
C HIS A 150 -10.28 8.40 10.85
N LYS A 151 -10.99 9.55 10.94
CA LYS A 151 -11.40 10.18 12.21
C LYS A 151 -12.53 9.44 12.91
N THR A 152 -13.25 8.55 12.22
CA THR A 152 -14.31 7.73 12.82
C THR A 152 -13.78 6.55 13.65
N GLY A 153 -12.46 6.31 13.63
CA GLY A 153 -11.88 5.12 14.25
C GLY A 153 -12.16 3.84 13.46
N ALA A 154 -12.02 2.69 14.12
CA ALA A 154 -12.30 1.38 13.51
C ALA A 154 -13.83 1.16 13.40
N LEU A 155 -14.29 0.89 12.21
CA LEU A 155 -15.70 0.64 11.90
C LEU A 155 -16.04 -0.85 12.00
N PRO A 156 -17.32 -1.21 12.24
CA PRO A 156 -17.78 -2.59 12.15
C PRO A 156 -17.50 -3.17 10.76
N SER A 157 -16.96 -4.38 10.71
CA SER A 157 -16.60 -5.06 9.47
C SER A 157 -16.88 -6.55 9.53
N SER A 158 -17.19 -7.17 8.40
CA SER A 158 -17.41 -8.59 8.22
C SER A 158 -16.31 -9.22 7.39
N HIS A 159 -15.94 -10.48 7.71
CA HIS A 159 -14.87 -11.18 6.99
C HIS A 159 -15.43 -11.81 5.71
N ASP A 160 -15.06 -11.25 4.57
CA ASP A 160 -15.42 -11.79 3.26
C ASP A 160 -14.30 -12.71 2.73
N THR A 161 -14.66 -13.98 2.52
CA THR A 161 -13.77 -15.02 1.98
C THR A 161 -14.26 -15.54 0.62
N GLN A 162 -15.32 -14.94 0.05
CA GLN A 162 -16.02 -15.49 -1.11
C GLN A 162 -15.91 -14.62 -2.36
N THR A 163 -15.95 -13.31 -2.22
CA THR A 163 -16.06 -12.39 -3.37
C THR A 163 -14.80 -12.45 -4.23
N THR A 164 -13.62 -12.40 -3.64
CA THR A 164 -12.34 -12.45 -4.36
C THR A 164 -11.46 -13.62 -3.90
N ALA A 165 -10.30 -13.79 -4.53
CA ALA A 165 -9.28 -14.75 -4.06
C ALA A 165 -8.56 -14.28 -2.78
N TYR A 166 -8.78 -13.04 -2.34
CA TYR A 166 -8.12 -12.44 -1.18
C TYR A 166 -9.15 -12.22 -0.05
N PRO A 167 -9.04 -12.95 1.08
CA PRO A 167 -9.91 -12.74 2.24
C PRO A 167 -9.71 -11.32 2.81
N LEU A 168 -10.81 -10.62 3.11
CA LEU A 168 -10.75 -9.23 3.57
C LEU A 168 -11.86 -8.93 4.57
N TRP A 169 -11.53 -8.10 5.59
CA TRP A 169 -12.54 -7.50 6.45
C TRP A 169 -13.17 -6.31 5.74
N THR A 170 -14.43 -6.42 5.34
CA THR A 170 -15.14 -5.44 4.51
C THR A 170 -16.19 -4.68 5.28
N LEU A 171 -16.45 -3.45 4.85
CA LEU A 171 -17.54 -2.60 5.34
C LEU A 171 -18.81 -2.91 4.54
N ASP A 172 -19.98 -2.76 5.20
CA ASP A 172 -21.24 -2.82 4.51
C ASP A 172 -21.51 -1.57 3.65
N ASN A 173 -22.36 -1.72 2.64
CA ASN A 173 -22.63 -0.66 1.67
C ASN A 173 -23.31 0.57 2.29
N ASP A 174 -24.16 0.39 3.31
CA ASP A 174 -24.89 1.50 3.94
C ASP A 174 -23.92 2.38 4.75
N THR A 175 -22.99 1.78 5.48
CA THR A 175 -21.90 2.48 6.16
C THR A 175 -21.05 3.28 5.18
N VAL A 176 -20.66 2.67 4.06
CA VAL A 176 -19.87 3.36 3.03
C VAL A 176 -20.66 4.51 2.39
N ALA A 177 -21.94 4.28 2.06
CA ALA A 177 -22.79 5.31 1.47
C ALA A 177 -22.94 6.55 2.38
N GLN A 178 -23.18 6.33 3.68
CA GLN A 178 -23.26 7.41 4.67
C GLN A 178 -21.96 8.21 4.78
N LEU A 179 -20.81 7.53 4.80
CA LEU A 179 -19.50 8.19 4.85
C LEU A 179 -19.22 9.00 3.59
N VAL A 180 -19.58 8.48 2.42
CA VAL A 180 -19.44 9.17 1.13
C VAL A 180 -20.36 10.39 1.03
N GLU A 181 -21.61 10.28 1.52
CA GLU A 181 -22.54 11.42 1.57
C GLU A 181 -21.99 12.57 2.41
N GLN A 182 -21.32 12.26 3.52
CA GLN A 182 -20.76 13.27 4.44
C GLN A 182 -19.43 13.86 3.95
N ASN A 183 -18.57 13.06 3.33
CA ASN A 183 -17.16 13.40 3.10
C ASN A 183 -16.76 13.40 1.63
N GLY A 184 -17.64 12.95 0.73
CA GLY A 184 -17.31 12.73 -0.67
C GLY A 184 -16.43 11.49 -0.88
N ILE A 185 -16.02 11.32 -2.11
CA ILE A 185 -15.13 10.26 -2.57
C ILE A 185 -14.06 10.85 -3.50
N VAL A 186 -12.83 10.40 -3.36
CA VAL A 186 -11.73 10.81 -4.25
C VAL A 186 -11.00 9.58 -4.77
N ALA A 187 -10.43 9.71 -5.96
CA ALA A 187 -9.57 8.69 -6.54
C ALA A 187 -8.27 9.36 -7.02
N PRO A 188 -7.22 9.41 -6.20
CA PRO A 188 -5.95 9.98 -6.62
C PRO A 188 -5.40 9.24 -7.84
N THR A 189 -5.11 9.98 -8.89
CA THR A 189 -4.54 9.48 -10.15
C THR A 189 -3.24 10.21 -10.43
N GLY A 190 -2.36 9.59 -11.21
CA GLY A 190 -1.06 10.18 -11.54
C GLY A 190 -0.19 9.23 -12.35
N ARG A 191 0.96 9.75 -12.77
CA ARG A 191 1.95 8.98 -13.49
C ARG A 191 2.66 7.97 -12.57
N ALA A 192 3.26 6.98 -13.18
CA ALA A 192 4.22 6.11 -12.52
C ALA A 192 5.31 6.94 -11.81
N GLY A 193 5.69 6.56 -10.60
CA GLY A 193 6.56 7.33 -9.71
C GLY A 193 5.81 8.23 -8.72
N GLY A 194 4.49 8.41 -8.86
CA GLY A 194 3.68 9.04 -7.82
C GLY A 194 3.57 8.19 -6.57
N VAL A 195 3.41 8.83 -5.41
CA VAL A 195 3.26 8.18 -4.10
C VAL A 195 2.01 8.67 -3.40
N LEU A 196 1.14 7.74 -3.01
CA LEU A 196 -0.02 8.01 -2.18
C LEU A 196 0.23 7.44 -0.78
N MET A 197 0.20 8.29 0.24
CA MET A 197 0.30 7.91 1.65
C MET A 197 -1.08 8.06 2.30
N PHE A 198 -1.56 7.03 3.01
CA PHE A 198 -2.88 7.10 3.64
C PHE A 198 -2.93 6.36 4.97
N HIS A 199 -3.74 6.90 5.87
CA HIS A 199 -3.89 6.45 7.26
C HIS A 199 -4.50 5.04 7.33
N ALA A 200 -4.05 4.23 8.30
CA ALA A 200 -4.51 2.86 8.54
C ALA A 200 -6.05 2.71 8.67
N ASN A 201 -6.72 3.72 9.20
CA ASN A 201 -8.19 3.76 9.34
C ASN A 201 -8.91 4.44 8.17
N LEU A 202 -8.22 4.90 7.12
CA LEU A 202 -8.91 5.52 6.00
C LEU A 202 -9.72 4.47 5.23
N VAL A 203 -11.01 4.72 5.04
CA VAL A 203 -11.89 3.85 4.25
C VAL A 203 -11.50 3.96 2.78
N HIS A 204 -11.22 2.82 2.18
CA HIS A 204 -10.75 2.76 0.81
C HIS A 204 -11.17 1.46 0.10
N GLY A 205 -11.11 1.49 -1.21
CA GLY A 205 -11.40 0.34 -2.07
C GLY A 205 -10.96 0.63 -3.50
N SER A 206 -11.12 -0.30 -4.43
CA SER A 206 -10.89 -0.05 -5.85
C SER A 206 -11.71 -0.96 -6.73
N ALA A 207 -12.29 -0.41 -7.81
CA ALA A 207 -13.00 -1.18 -8.81
C ALA A 207 -12.08 -2.19 -9.55
N GLY A 208 -12.66 -3.17 -10.19
CA GLY A 208 -11.95 -4.07 -11.11
C GLY A 208 -11.39 -3.32 -12.33
N ASN A 209 -10.43 -3.93 -13.00
CA ASN A 209 -9.84 -3.38 -14.21
C ASN A 209 -10.26 -4.20 -15.44
N ILE A 210 -11.13 -3.63 -16.26
CA ILE A 210 -11.57 -4.20 -17.54
C ILE A 210 -10.91 -3.51 -18.75
N THR A 211 -9.92 -2.66 -18.52
CA THR A 211 -9.21 -1.92 -19.57
C THR A 211 -7.94 -2.65 -20.03
N PRO A 212 -7.36 -2.32 -21.19
CA PRO A 212 -6.07 -2.85 -21.62
C PRO A 212 -4.87 -2.31 -20.82
N TYR A 213 -5.07 -1.42 -19.87
CA TYR A 213 -4.03 -0.74 -19.11
C TYR A 213 -3.85 -1.40 -17.74
N PRO A 214 -2.81 -2.22 -17.53
CA PRO A 214 -2.55 -2.80 -16.21
C PRO A 214 -2.19 -1.73 -15.18
N ARG A 215 -2.37 -2.05 -13.90
CA ARG A 215 -2.00 -1.17 -12.79
C ARG A 215 -1.30 -1.96 -11.70
N LYS A 216 -0.01 -1.69 -11.50
CA LYS A 216 0.79 -2.26 -10.41
C LYS A 216 1.17 -1.15 -9.43
N ILE A 217 1.06 -1.46 -8.15
CA ILE A 217 1.41 -0.56 -7.05
C ILE A 217 2.20 -1.36 -6.02
N VAL A 218 3.35 -0.81 -5.59
CA VAL A 218 4.04 -1.27 -4.39
C VAL A 218 3.31 -0.66 -3.18
N TYR A 219 2.92 -1.51 -2.24
CA TYR A 219 2.43 -1.07 -0.93
C TYR A 219 3.48 -1.40 0.14
N LEU A 220 3.95 -0.37 0.81
CA LEU A 220 4.75 -0.45 2.02
C LEU A 220 3.87 0.03 3.18
N THR A 221 3.67 -0.83 4.18
CA THR A 221 3.03 -0.45 5.43
C THR A 221 4.09 -0.32 6.49
N LEU A 222 4.26 0.90 6.98
CA LEU A 222 5.13 1.19 8.12
C LEU A 222 4.27 1.43 9.38
N SER A 223 4.70 0.91 10.49
CA SER A 223 4.09 1.11 11.81
C SER A 223 5.13 1.62 12.80
N ALA A 224 4.69 2.42 13.75
CA ALA A 224 5.52 2.90 14.84
C ALA A 224 6.13 1.73 15.63
N VAL A 225 7.40 1.80 16.01
CA VAL A 225 8.07 0.70 16.75
C VAL A 225 7.35 0.39 18.06
N SER A 226 6.84 1.41 18.75
CA SER A 226 6.04 1.23 19.98
C SER A 226 4.70 0.53 19.74
N ASN A 227 4.27 0.42 18.48
CA ASN A 227 3.00 -0.18 18.05
C ASN A 227 3.18 -1.59 17.44
N ALA A 228 4.23 -2.30 17.85
CA ALA A 228 4.51 -3.65 17.39
C ALA A 228 3.33 -4.60 17.63
N ILE A 229 3.07 -5.47 16.64
CA ILE A 229 2.00 -6.48 16.73
C ILE A 229 2.30 -7.49 17.84
N THR A 230 1.26 -7.96 18.53
CA THR A 230 1.43 -8.78 19.74
C THR A 230 0.94 -10.23 19.60
N LYS A 231 0.01 -10.49 18.67
CA LYS A 231 -0.62 -11.81 18.48
C LYS A 231 -0.89 -12.10 17.00
N PRO A 232 0.13 -12.16 16.15
CA PRO A 232 -0.06 -12.38 14.72
C PRO A 232 -0.60 -13.80 14.45
N THR A 233 -1.72 -13.88 13.73
CA THR A 233 -2.30 -15.14 13.23
C THR A 233 -2.02 -15.35 11.75
N ARG A 234 -1.71 -14.27 11.01
CA ARG A 234 -1.38 -14.34 9.59
C ARG A 234 0.08 -14.80 9.38
N PRO A 235 0.42 -15.40 8.23
CA PRO A 235 1.79 -15.76 7.89
C PRO A 235 2.78 -14.59 8.05
N GLU A 236 4.03 -14.88 8.37
CA GLU A 236 5.05 -13.85 8.59
C GLU A 236 5.34 -13.03 7.33
N PHE A 237 5.21 -13.63 6.15
CA PHE A 237 5.34 -12.88 4.90
C PHE A 237 4.19 -11.88 4.66
N ILE A 238 3.07 -11.95 5.41
CA ILE A 238 1.96 -10.98 5.38
C ILE A 238 2.10 -9.98 6.51
N ALA A 239 2.40 -10.44 7.73
CA ALA A 239 2.53 -9.61 8.92
C ALA A 239 3.92 -9.82 9.52
N HIS A 240 4.85 -8.93 9.18
CA HIS A 240 6.26 -9.07 9.59
C HIS A 240 6.44 -8.98 11.09
N ARG A 241 7.40 -9.75 11.61
CA ARG A 241 7.72 -9.86 13.04
C ARG A 241 9.09 -9.32 13.38
N ASP A 242 9.77 -8.72 12.42
CA ASP A 242 10.97 -7.91 12.66
C ASP A 242 10.54 -6.48 12.97
N PHE A 243 10.68 -6.09 14.23
CA PHE A 243 10.33 -4.76 14.73
C PHE A 243 11.52 -3.81 14.78
N THR A 244 12.64 -4.21 14.17
CA THR A 244 13.82 -3.35 14.04
C THR A 244 13.46 -2.09 13.24
N PRO A 245 13.85 -0.90 13.71
CA PRO A 245 13.67 0.33 12.96
C PRO A 245 14.27 0.22 11.56
N VAL A 246 13.52 0.69 10.56
CA VAL A 246 13.98 0.66 9.16
C VAL A 246 15.19 1.58 8.99
N GLU A 247 16.32 1.01 8.59
CA GLU A 247 17.50 1.78 8.18
C GLU A 247 17.31 2.34 6.77
N ARG A 248 17.82 3.55 6.54
CA ARG A 248 17.70 4.19 5.22
C ARG A 248 18.74 3.65 4.25
N ALA A 249 18.30 3.29 3.07
CA ALA A 249 19.20 2.99 1.96
C ALA A 249 19.99 4.24 1.54
N PRO A 250 21.19 4.08 0.96
CA PRO A 250 21.93 5.19 0.36
C PRO A 250 21.08 5.91 -0.70
N ALA A 251 21.16 7.24 -0.73
CA ALA A 251 20.46 8.03 -1.73
C ALA A 251 20.91 7.64 -3.15
N GLY A 252 19.94 7.40 -4.05
CA GLY A 252 20.22 7.01 -5.43
C GLY A 252 20.49 5.52 -5.68
N ALA A 253 20.58 4.69 -4.63
CA ALA A 253 20.89 3.26 -4.79
C ALA A 253 19.88 2.51 -5.69
N LEU A 254 18.61 2.88 -5.65
CA LEU A 254 17.59 2.31 -6.53
C LEU A 254 17.77 2.73 -8.00
N ALA A 255 18.20 3.97 -8.24
CA ALA A 255 18.50 4.46 -9.59
C ALA A 255 19.73 3.78 -10.18
N GLU A 256 20.79 3.56 -9.39
CA GLU A 256 21.98 2.82 -9.80
C GLU A 256 21.64 1.40 -10.24
N LEU A 257 20.77 0.72 -9.49
CA LEU A 257 20.31 -0.62 -9.84
C LEU A 257 19.55 -0.63 -11.20
N GLY A 258 18.72 0.38 -11.47
CA GLY A 258 17.98 0.51 -12.73
C GLY A 258 18.86 0.73 -13.94
N GLN A 259 19.98 1.43 -13.80
CA GLN A 259 20.94 1.67 -14.90
C GLN A 259 21.67 0.40 -15.33
N HIS A 260 22.00 -0.49 -14.40
CA HIS A 260 22.65 -1.76 -14.70
C HIS A 260 21.73 -2.77 -15.39
N ALA A 261 20.43 -2.64 -15.26
CA ALA A 261 19.45 -3.54 -15.87
C ALA A 261 19.14 -3.18 -17.35
N THR A 262 19.52 -2.00 -17.82
CA THR A 262 19.28 -1.51 -19.20
C THR A 262 20.54 -1.55 -20.08
N ALA A 263 21.69 -1.93 -19.56
CA ALA A 263 22.97 -2.10 -20.26
C ALA A 263 23.18 -3.59 -20.62
#